data_1b0689d1b0395950966281ac55ba0608
#
_entry.id   1b0689d1b0395950966281ac55ba0608
#
_cell.length_a   1.000
_cell.length_b   1.000
_cell.length_c   1.000
_cell.angle_alpha   90.00
_cell.angle_beta   90.00
_cell.angle_gamma   90.00
#
_symmetry.space_group_name_H-M   'P 1'
#
loop_
_entity.id
_entity.type
_entity.pdbx_description
1 polymer ?
#
loop_
_entity_poly.entity_id
_entity_poly.type
_entity_poly.pdbx_seq_one_letter_code
_entity_poly.pdbx_strand_id
1 'polypeptide(L)'
;MTELEEYYNKFNEEKRLNSRHGRVEFITSMKYIHDCLGNLMNEKQLDLRSQIKILDVGAGTGRYSVPLAEEGYDVTALELVKHNLGRLKQKSDKVKAYQGNATKLKKFGNDEFDLTLVFGPMYHLKSAEEKLAALNEAKRVTKPGGYILVAYIMN
;
A
#
# COMPACT_ATOMS: atom_id res chain seq x y z
N MET A 1 21.02 10.21 -2.56
CA MET A 1 19.77 9.63 -3.13
C MET A 1 19.97 8.14 -3.33
N THR A 2 18.98 7.32 -2.99
CA THR A 2 19.05 5.89 -3.19
C THR A 2 18.81 5.50 -4.65
N GLU A 3 19.22 4.29 -5.04
CA GLU A 3 18.94 3.76 -6.39
C GLU A 3 17.44 3.77 -6.70
N LEU A 4 16.62 3.46 -5.71
CA LEU A 4 15.16 3.45 -5.86
C LEU A 4 14.61 4.85 -6.11
N GLU A 5 15.08 5.84 -5.36
CA GLU A 5 14.70 7.23 -5.55
C GLU A 5 15.10 7.74 -6.92
N GLU A 6 16.32 7.40 -7.37
CA GLU A 6 16.79 7.74 -8.71
C GLU A 6 15.94 7.11 -9.80
N TYR A 7 15.57 5.84 -9.62
CA TYR A 7 14.70 5.12 -10.55
C TYR A 7 13.37 5.85 -10.73
N TYR A 8 12.70 6.18 -9.63
CA TYR A 8 11.40 6.87 -9.69
C TYR A 8 11.51 8.31 -10.18
N ASN A 9 12.60 9.00 -9.91
CA ASN A 9 12.81 10.34 -10.41
C ASN A 9 13.01 10.37 -11.94
N LYS A 10 13.62 9.33 -12.49
CA LYS A 10 13.84 9.20 -13.95
C LYS A 10 12.65 8.62 -14.69
N PHE A 11 11.88 7.80 -14.02
CA PHE A 11 10.76 7.06 -14.59
C PHE A 11 9.46 7.78 -14.29
N ASN A 12 8.66 8.07 -15.32
CA ASN A 12 7.36 8.70 -15.12
C ASN A 12 6.36 7.65 -14.63
N GLU A 13 6.28 7.48 -13.31
CA GLU A 13 5.44 6.48 -12.65
C GLU A 13 3.96 6.65 -13.01
N GLU A 14 3.46 7.87 -13.01
CA GLU A 14 2.04 8.13 -13.36
C GLU A 14 1.72 7.75 -14.79
N LYS A 15 2.64 8.03 -15.72
CA LYS A 15 2.46 7.64 -17.12
C LYS A 15 2.43 6.12 -17.28
N ARG A 16 3.30 5.42 -16.56
CA ARG A 16 3.32 3.95 -16.53
C ARG A 16 2.00 3.39 -16.01
N LEU A 17 1.50 3.95 -14.91
CA LEU A 17 0.25 3.50 -14.27
C LEU A 17 -0.99 3.74 -15.15
N ASN A 18 -0.94 4.74 -16.01
CA ASN A 18 -2.04 5.05 -16.93
C ASN A 18 -1.99 4.28 -18.24
N SER A 19 -0.99 3.41 -18.46
CA SER A 19 -0.92 2.54 -19.61
C SER A 19 -2.05 1.49 -19.57
N ARG A 20 -2.32 0.87 -20.73
CA ARG A 20 -3.32 -0.21 -20.81
C ARG A 20 -3.03 -1.35 -19.83
N HIS A 21 -1.76 -1.77 -19.77
CA HIS A 21 -1.32 -2.82 -18.86
C HIS A 21 -1.52 -2.40 -17.39
N GLY A 22 -1.14 -1.17 -17.07
CA GLY A 22 -1.33 -0.64 -15.72
C GLY A 22 -2.80 -0.55 -15.31
N ARG A 23 -3.72 -0.27 -16.25
CA ARG A 23 -5.17 -0.25 -15.97
C ARG A 23 -5.71 -1.62 -15.63
N VAL A 24 -5.28 -2.66 -16.35
CA VAL A 24 -5.67 -4.06 -16.07
C VAL A 24 -5.18 -4.47 -14.70
N GLU A 25 -3.93 -4.17 -14.38
CA GLU A 25 -3.34 -4.41 -13.06
C GLU A 25 -4.14 -3.73 -11.95
N PHE A 26 -4.50 -2.46 -12.15
CA PHE A 26 -5.27 -1.69 -11.18
C PHE A 26 -6.66 -2.30 -10.94
N ILE A 27 -7.39 -2.62 -12.00
CA ILE A 27 -8.74 -3.20 -11.89
C ILE A 27 -8.69 -4.54 -11.16
N THR A 28 -7.73 -5.39 -11.50
CA THR A 28 -7.54 -6.70 -10.87
C THR A 28 -7.20 -6.56 -9.39
N SER A 29 -6.24 -5.69 -9.07
CA SER A 29 -5.84 -5.46 -7.67
C SER A 29 -6.98 -4.89 -6.85
N MET A 30 -7.72 -3.92 -7.38
CA MET A 30 -8.87 -3.33 -6.68
C MET A 30 -9.97 -4.34 -6.43
N LYS A 31 -10.16 -5.29 -7.34
CA LYS A 31 -11.12 -6.38 -7.13
C LYS A 31 -10.75 -7.21 -5.90
N TYR A 32 -9.51 -7.64 -5.79
CA TYR A 32 -9.03 -8.42 -4.63
C TYR A 32 -9.10 -7.59 -3.35
N ILE A 33 -8.76 -6.32 -3.41
CA ILE A 33 -8.86 -5.41 -2.26
C ILE A 33 -10.32 -5.33 -1.80
N HIS A 34 -11.25 -5.10 -2.72
CA HIS A 34 -12.67 -5.00 -2.38
C HIS A 34 -13.24 -6.32 -1.85
N ASP A 35 -12.79 -7.47 -2.35
CA ASP A 35 -13.19 -8.78 -1.81
C ASP A 35 -12.76 -8.92 -0.35
N CYS A 36 -11.51 -8.57 -0.02
CA CYS A 36 -11.02 -8.57 1.36
C CYS A 36 -11.81 -7.61 2.25
N LEU A 37 -12.08 -6.40 1.77
CA LEU A 37 -12.83 -5.39 2.53
C LEU A 37 -14.27 -5.84 2.79
N GLY A 38 -14.91 -6.46 1.80
CA GLY A 38 -16.24 -7.02 1.96
C GLY A 38 -16.26 -8.14 3.01
N ASN A 39 -15.26 -9.02 3.00
CA ASN A 39 -15.12 -10.07 4.00
C ASN A 39 -14.92 -9.49 5.40
N LEU A 40 -14.09 -8.45 5.54
CA LEU A 40 -13.85 -7.78 6.82
C LEU A 40 -15.13 -7.13 7.35
N MET A 41 -15.89 -6.45 6.50
CA MET A 41 -17.16 -5.84 6.90
C MET A 41 -18.13 -6.90 7.44
N ASN A 42 -18.22 -8.05 6.78
CA ASN A 42 -19.09 -9.15 7.18
C ASN A 42 -18.61 -9.85 8.45
N GLU A 43 -17.36 -10.26 8.48
CA GLU A 43 -16.79 -11.05 9.59
C GLU A 43 -16.81 -10.27 10.91
N LYS A 44 -16.57 -8.96 10.83
CA LYS A 44 -16.54 -8.08 12.02
C LYS A 44 -17.87 -7.38 12.27
N GLN A 45 -18.87 -7.62 11.43
CA GLN A 45 -20.19 -6.99 11.54
C GLN A 45 -20.11 -5.46 11.64
N LEU A 46 -19.31 -4.85 10.74
CA LEU A 46 -19.09 -3.40 10.73
C LEU A 46 -20.16 -2.69 9.92
N ASP A 47 -20.53 -1.50 10.36
CA ASP A 47 -21.51 -0.65 9.67
C ASP A 47 -20.84 0.44 8.83
N LEU A 48 -19.65 0.91 9.24
CA LEU A 48 -18.96 2.03 8.62
C LEU A 48 -17.60 1.60 8.06
N ARG A 49 -17.31 2.03 6.84
CA ARG A 49 -16.01 1.78 6.19
C ARG A 49 -14.85 2.40 6.98
N SER A 50 -15.09 3.54 7.64
CA SER A 50 -14.07 4.21 8.47
C SER A 50 -13.59 3.38 9.66
N GLN A 51 -14.28 2.29 9.98
CA GLN A 51 -13.87 1.36 11.02
C GLN A 51 -12.80 0.37 10.55
N ILE A 52 -12.53 0.31 9.24
CA ILE A 52 -11.47 -0.51 8.68
C ILE A 52 -10.23 0.35 8.45
N LYS A 53 -9.11 -0.07 9.03
CA LYS A 53 -7.81 0.58 8.88
C LYS A 53 -6.97 -0.14 7.84
N ILE A 54 -6.57 0.59 6.81
CA ILE A 54 -5.75 0.07 5.71
C ILE A 54 -4.37 0.71 5.76
N LEU A 55 -3.33 -0.11 5.63
CA LEU A 55 -1.95 0.36 5.43
C LEU A 55 -1.53 0.04 3.99
N ASP A 56 -1.10 1.06 3.26
CA ASP A 56 -0.54 0.92 1.92
C ASP A 56 0.97 1.14 1.99
N VAL A 57 1.72 0.05 1.97
CA VAL A 57 3.19 0.06 2.08
C VAL A 57 3.79 0.18 0.70
N GLY A 58 4.58 1.23 0.47
CA GLY A 58 5.10 1.55 -0.85
C GLY A 58 4.02 2.13 -1.74
N ALA A 59 3.27 3.10 -1.21
CA ALA A 59 2.06 3.63 -1.83
C ALA A 59 2.29 4.36 -3.17
N GLY A 60 3.53 4.74 -3.49
CA GLY A 60 3.82 5.52 -4.68
C GLY A 60 3.14 6.86 -4.64
N THR A 61 2.43 7.20 -5.70
CA THR A 61 1.66 8.44 -5.80
C THR A 61 0.22 8.31 -5.32
N GLY A 62 -0.12 7.19 -4.67
CA GLY A 62 -1.43 6.97 -4.07
C GLY A 62 -2.46 6.31 -4.95
N ARG A 63 -2.03 5.49 -5.90
CA ARG A 63 -2.91 4.83 -6.86
C ARG A 63 -4.05 4.04 -6.19
N TYR A 64 -3.73 3.36 -5.08
CA TYR A 64 -4.71 2.60 -4.29
C TYR A 64 -5.19 3.38 -3.07
N SER A 65 -4.26 4.06 -2.39
CA SER A 65 -4.56 4.83 -1.17
C SER A 65 -5.64 5.88 -1.39
N VAL A 66 -5.52 6.66 -2.47
CA VAL A 66 -6.44 7.77 -2.73
C VAL A 66 -7.86 7.29 -3.01
N PRO A 67 -8.08 6.33 -3.95
CA PRO A 67 -9.44 5.81 -4.17
C PRO A 67 -10.05 5.18 -2.92
N LEU A 68 -9.28 4.44 -2.15
CA LEU A 68 -9.78 3.77 -0.93
C LEU A 68 -10.17 4.79 0.14
N ALA A 69 -9.39 5.84 0.31
CA ALA A 69 -9.74 6.93 1.22
C ALA A 69 -11.01 7.66 0.76
N GLU A 70 -11.16 7.88 -0.55
CA GLU A 70 -12.38 8.48 -1.13
C GLU A 70 -13.61 7.58 -0.90
N GLU A 71 -13.43 6.27 -0.84
CA GLU A 71 -14.51 5.34 -0.53
C GLU A 71 -14.89 5.34 0.96
N GLY A 72 -14.13 6.00 1.81
CA GLY A 72 -14.44 6.17 3.22
C GLY A 72 -13.64 5.30 4.20
N TYR A 73 -12.66 4.53 3.73
CA TYR A 73 -11.80 3.73 4.59
C TYR A 73 -10.76 4.61 5.29
N ASP A 74 -10.29 4.16 6.46
CA ASP A 74 -9.20 4.83 7.19
C ASP A 74 -7.86 4.37 6.61
N VAL A 75 -7.28 5.18 5.71
CA VAL A 75 -6.09 4.79 4.94
C VAL A 75 -4.86 5.52 5.43
N THR A 76 -3.82 4.75 5.74
CA THR A 76 -2.47 5.22 6.02
C THR A 76 -1.54 4.73 4.90
N ALA A 77 -0.72 5.61 4.37
CA ALA A 77 0.22 5.30 3.30
C ALA A 77 1.66 5.54 3.77
N LEU A 78 2.55 4.63 3.39
CA LEU A 78 3.98 4.76 3.61
C LEU A 78 4.68 4.74 2.26
N GLU A 79 5.56 5.72 2.00
CA GLU A 79 6.30 5.82 0.75
C GLU A 79 7.73 6.26 1.01
N LEU A 80 8.70 5.55 0.42
CA LEU A 80 10.12 5.81 0.61
C LEU A 80 10.58 7.05 -0.17
N VAL A 81 10.07 7.23 -1.39
CA VAL A 81 10.50 8.27 -2.31
C VAL A 81 9.75 9.57 -2.05
N LYS A 82 10.46 10.61 -1.65
CA LYS A 82 9.87 11.93 -1.30
C LYS A 82 9.03 12.53 -2.41
N HIS A 83 9.49 12.39 -3.66
CA HIS A 83 8.77 12.91 -4.82
C HIS A 83 7.37 12.30 -4.93
N ASN A 84 7.29 10.97 -4.82
CA ASN A 84 6.02 10.25 -4.87
C ASN A 84 5.12 10.60 -3.70
N LEU A 85 5.69 10.70 -2.51
CA LEU A 85 4.96 11.08 -1.29
C LEU A 85 4.35 12.48 -1.43
N GLY A 86 5.12 13.42 -1.98
CA GLY A 86 4.65 14.78 -2.26
C GLY A 86 3.46 14.80 -3.20
N ARG A 87 3.51 14.00 -4.27
CA ARG A 87 2.41 13.89 -5.23
C ARG A 87 1.17 13.27 -4.60
N LEU A 88 1.34 12.25 -3.76
CA LEU A 88 0.24 11.64 -3.03
C LEU A 88 -0.45 12.67 -2.13
N LYS A 89 0.32 13.44 -1.38
CA LYS A 89 -0.21 14.48 -0.48
C LYS A 89 -0.96 15.58 -1.24
N GLN A 90 -0.55 15.88 -2.46
CA GLN A 90 -1.25 16.85 -3.32
C GLN A 90 -2.60 16.32 -3.82
N LYS A 91 -2.71 15.01 -4.02
CA LYS A 91 -3.94 14.39 -4.54
C LYS A 91 -5.03 14.25 -3.49
N SER A 92 -4.67 14.07 -2.23
CA SER A 92 -5.67 13.82 -1.18
C SER A 92 -5.16 14.26 0.18
N ASP A 93 -6.03 14.91 0.94
CA ASP A 93 -5.83 15.21 2.36
C ASP A 93 -6.47 14.14 3.28
N LYS A 94 -7.16 13.17 2.69
CA LYS A 94 -7.83 12.09 3.43
C LYS A 94 -6.90 10.92 3.77
N VAL A 95 -5.77 10.81 3.07
CA VAL A 95 -4.77 9.76 3.32
C VAL A 95 -3.74 10.27 4.34
N LYS A 96 -3.52 9.50 5.40
CA LYS A 96 -2.43 9.76 6.35
C LYS A 96 -1.14 9.25 5.71
N ALA A 97 -0.30 10.15 5.21
CA ALA A 97 0.86 9.78 4.40
C ALA A 97 2.18 10.12 5.10
N TYR A 98 3.07 9.14 5.15
CA TYR A 98 4.37 9.23 5.83
C TYR A 98 5.50 8.69 4.97
N GLN A 99 6.69 9.24 5.14
CA GLN A 99 7.89 8.68 4.54
C GLN A 99 8.40 7.53 5.40
N GLY A 100 8.81 6.44 4.76
CA GLY A 100 9.38 5.31 5.49
C GLY A 100 9.74 4.13 4.59
N ASN A 101 10.39 3.15 5.22
CA ASN A 101 10.91 1.95 4.59
C ASN A 101 10.05 0.73 4.94
N ALA A 102 9.69 -0.04 3.94
CA ALA A 102 8.86 -1.25 4.09
C ALA A 102 9.47 -2.29 5.04
N THR A 103 10.80 -2.35 5.15
CA THR A 103 11.50 -3.32 6.00
C THR A 103 11.53 -2.93 7.48
N LYS A 104 11.13 -1.70 7.80
CA LYS A 104 11.15 -1.15 9.16
C LYS A 104 9.94 -0.26 9.39
N LEU A 105 8.83 -0.84 9.80
CA LEU A 105 7.59 -0.11 10.06
C LEU A 105 7.50 0.36 11.53
N LYS A 106 8.56 1.00 12.01
CA LYS A 106 8.70 1.42 13.42
C LYS A 106 7.62 2.36 13.90
N LYS A 107 7.05 3.14 13.00
CA LYS A 107 5.98 4.10 13.31
C LYS A 107 4.70 3.41 13.75
N PHE A 108 4.49 2.16 13.35
CA PHE A 108 3.25 1.45 13.56
C PHE A 108 3.40 0.36 14.63
N GLY A 109 2.35 0.20 15.44
CA GLY A 109 2.28 -0.82 16.47
C GLY A 109 1.90 -2.19 15.93
N ASN A 110 1.97 -3.20 16.81
CA ASN A 110 1.50 -4.53 16.50
C ASN A 110 -0.02 -4.53 16.34
N ASP A 111 -0.53 -5.35 15.41
CA ASP A 111 -1.97 -5.58 15.26
C ASP A 111 -2.78 -4.27 15.09
N GLU A 112 -2.27 -3.36 14.26
CA GLU A 112 -2.87 -2.03 14.08
C GLU A 112 -3.84 -1.96 12.91
N PHE A 113 -3.57 -2.70 11.83
CA PHE A 113 -4.32 -2.59 10.58
C PHE A 113 -5.16 -3.84 10.28
N ASP A 114 -6.29 -3.63 9.61
CA ASP A 114 -7.17 -4.71 9.15
C ASP A 114 -6.74 -5.26 7.80
N LEU A 115 -6.22 -4.41 6.94
CA LEU A 115 -5.70 -4.77 5.61
C LEU A 115 -4.38 -4.06 5.38
N THR A 116 -3.35 -4.80 4.98
CA THR A 116 -2.05 -4.25 4.61
C THR A 116 -1.73 -4.62 3.17
N LEU A 117 -1.44 -3.60 2.36
CA LEU A 117 -1.05 -3.74 0.95
C LEU A 117 0.47 -3.62 0.84
N VAL A 118 1.10 -4.60 0.20
CA VAL A 118 2.55 -4.61 -0.05
C VAL A 118 2.77 -4.83 -1.54
N PHE A 119 2.38 -3.86 -2.35
CA PHE A 119 2.42 -3.96 -3.80
C PHE A 119 3.74 -3.46 -4.38
N GLY A 120 4.11 -2.22 -4.06
CA GLY A 120 5.31 -1.60 -4.62
C GLY A 120 6.64 -2.18 -4.14
N PRO A 121 6.85 -2.38 -2.81
CA PRO A 121 8.18 -2.72 -2.29
C PRO A 121 8.77 -4.00 -2.84
N MET A 122 7.95 -5.02 -3.09
CA MET A 122 8.44 -6.34 -3.51
C MET A 122 9.12 -6.33 -4.88
N TYR A 123 8.84 -5.32 -5.71
CA TYR A 123 9.50 -5.15 -7.01
C TYR A 123 10.93 -4.62 -6.88
N HIS A 124 11.24 -3.94 -5.79
CA HIS A 124 12.49 -3.19 -5.61
C HIS A 124 13.40 -3.78 -4.54
N LEU A 125 12.88 -4.63 -3.68
CA LEU A 125 13.70 -5.32 -2.67
C LEU A 125 14.49 -6.44 -3.34
N LYS A 126 15.81 -6.35 -3.27
CA LYS A 126 16.71 -7.21 -4.04
C LYS A 126 17.05 -8.52 -3.36
N SER A 127 17.15 -8.53 -2.02
CA SER A 127 17.55 -9.71 -1.27
C SER A 127 16.35 -10.44 -0.67
N ALA A 128 16.52 -11.74 -0.44
CA ALA A 128 15.54 -12.55 0.28
C ALA A 128 15.34 -12.04 1.70
N GLU A 129 16.41 -11.55 2.35
CA GLU A 129 16.36 -10.99 3.70
C GLU A 129 15.49 -9.74 3.75
N GLU A 130 15.64 -8.83 2.79
CA GLU A 130 14.84 -7.61 2.72
C GLU A 130 13.36 -7.91 2.47
N LYS A 131 13.07 -8.84 1.54
CA LYS A 131 11.71 -9.27 1.26
C LYS A 131 11.05 -9.90 2.48
N LEU A 132 11.79 -10.76 3.19
CA LEU A 132 11.31 -11.39 4.42
C LEU A 132 11.08 -10.36 5.52
N ALA A 133 11.98 -9.38 5.65
CA ALA A 133 11.83 -8.30 6.63
C ALA A 133 10.55 -7.50 6.37
N ALA A 134 10.27 -7.16 5.11
CA ALA A 134 9.05 -6.45 4.73
C ALA A 134 7.79 -7.27 5.03
N LEU A 135 7.81 -8.57 4.72
CA LEU A 135 6.68 -9.46 4.99
C LEU A 135 6.46 -9.66 6.50
N ASN A 136 7.52 -9.79 7.27
CA ASN A 136 7.43 -9.93 8.74
C ASN A 136 6.86 -8.66 9.37
N GLU A 137 7.27 -7.49 8.89
CA GLU A 137 6.71 -6.23 9.36
C GLU A 137 5.23 -6.07 8.98
N ALA A 138 4.86 -6.45 7.75
CA ALA A 138 3.46 -6.45 7.34
C ALA A 138 2.63 -7.37 8.24
N LYS A 139 3.16 -8.54 8.57
CA LYS A 139 2.50 -9.49 9.47
C LYS A 139 2.36 -8.92 10.88
N ARG A 140 3.40 -8.27 11.39
CA ARG A 140 3.39 -7.70 12.74
C ARG A 140 2.31 -6.63 12.89
N VAL A 141 2.19 -5.73 11.91
CA VAL A 141 1.27 -4.58 11.97
C VAL A 141 -0.17 -4.94 11.61
N THR A 142 -0.41 -6.13 11.07
CA THR A 142 -1.75 -6.56 10.65
C THR A 142 -2.41 -7.38 11.76
N LYS A 143 -3.66 -7.05 12.06
CA LYS A 143 -4.44 -7.75 13.09
C LYS A 143 -4.64 -9.23 12.75
N PRO A 144 -4.72 -10.12 13.76
CA PRO A 144 -5.21 -11.49 13.53
C PRO A 144 -6.60 -11.45 12.87
N GLY A 145 -6.77 -12.26 11.83
CA GLY A 145 -7.99 -12.23 11.02
C GLY A 145 -8.03 -11.14 9.95
N GLY A 146 -7.00 -10.28 9.90
CA GLY A 146 -6.83 -9.30 8.83
C GLY A 146 -6.24 -9.94 7.57
N TYR A 147 -6.03 -9.12 6.55
CA TYR A 147 -5.50 -9.57 5.26
C TYR A 147 -4.23 -8.82 4.89
N ILE A 148 -3.31 -9.54 4.27
CA ILE A 148 -2.11 -8.97 3.66
C ILE A 148 -2.14 -9.33 2.18
N LEU A 149 -2.16 -8.33 1.31
CA LEU A 149 -2.07 -8.53 -0.13
C LEU A 149 -0.67 -8.13 -0.60
N VAL A 150 -0.03 -9.04 -1.31
CA VAL A 150 1.35 -8.86 -1.80
C VAL A 150 1.36 -9.02 -3.31
N ALA A 151 2.02 -8.10 -4.00
CA ALA A 151 2.23 -8.23 -5.45
C ALA A 151 3.68 -8.60 -5.74
N TYR A 152 3.85 -9.58 -6.61
CA TYR A 152 5.16 -10.05 -7.10
C TYR A 152 5.22 -9.91 -8.61
N ILE A 153 6.45 -9.69 -9.12
CA ILE A 153 6.73 -9.95 -10.53
C ILE A 153 7.02 -11.45 -10.65
N MET A 154 6.21 -12.14 -11.44
CA MET A 154 6.48 -13.53 -11.80
C MET A 154 7.22 -13.54 -13.13
N ASN A 155 8.45 -14.02 -13.13
CA ASN A 155 9.24 -14.21 -14.34
C ASN A 155 8.94 -15.56 -14.98
#